data_3838b79f11c1bd2d5cf45dd58aa25362
#
_entry.id   3838b79f11c1bd2d5cf45dd58aa25362
#
_cell.length_a   1.000
_cell.length_b   1.000
_cell.length_c   1.000
_cell.angle_alpha   90.00
_cell.angle_beta   90.00
_cell.angle_gamma   90.00
#
_symmetry.space_group_name_H-M   'P 1'
#
loop_
_entity.id
_entity.type
_entity.pdbx_description
1 polymer ?
#
loop_
_entity_poly.entity_id
_entity_poly.type
_entity_poly.pdbx_seq_one_letter_code
_entity_poly.pdbx_strand_id
1 'polypeptide(L)'
;MRYFKIFFISWLLISLISKSFSKDFGTEEEAKNMLERAVNLINYDKIYALNIFTERKGGFNFKDLYPFCADASGILTGHPFNVGFDLLTFIDSDGKNVGKEFLQVAQVGKINKVTFKITYPKDTIKTKDKEYEKTALVTRVGDQICAVGYHNN
;
A
#
# COMPACT_ATOMS: atom_id res chain seq x y z
N MET A 1 -16.29 57.31 -22.71
CA MET A 1 -15.20 56.38 -23.07
C MET A 1 -14.34 55.96 -21.86
N ARG A 2 -14.89 55.78 -20.63
CA ARG A 2 -14.07 55.41 -19.44
C ARG A 2 -14.49 54.09 -18.75
N TYR A 3 -15.46 53.36 -19.31
CA TYR A 3 -15.96 52.13 -18.69
C TYR A 3 -15.59 50.83 -19.44
N PHE A 4 -14.79 50.94 -20.52
CA PHE A 4 -14.42 49.79 -21.36
C PHE A 4 -13.13 49.09 -20.90
N LYS A 5 -12.38 49.64 -19.94
CA LYS A 5 -11.10 49.10 -19.46
C LYS A 5 -11.20 48.21 -18.22
N ILE A 6 -12.37 48.13 -17.55
CA ILE A 6 -12.53 47.37 -16.30
C ILE A 6 -13.02 45.95 -16.54
N PHE A 7 -13.58 45.66 -17.71
CA PHE A 7 -14.15 44.35 -18.02
C PHE A 7 -13.11 43.29 -18.47
N PHE A 8 -11.90 43.70 -18.83
CA PHE A 8 -10.86 42.78 -19.31
C PHE A 8 -9.97 42.19 -18.22
N ILE A 9 -9.97 42.74 -17.01
CA ILE A 9 -9.11 42.28 -15.91
C ILE A 9 -9.81 41.15 -15.09
N SER A 10 -11.11 41.06 -15.17
CA SER A 10 -11.89 40.04 -14.41
C SER A 10 -11.86 38.63 -15.04
N TRP A 11 -11.41 38.48 -16.30
CA TRP A 11 -11.43 37.17 -16.98
C TRP A 11 -10.11 36.40 -16.89
N LEU A 12 -9.08 37.00 -16.31
CA LEU A 12 -7.74 36.38 -16.22
C LEU A 12 -7.52 35.64 -14.89
N LEU A 13 -8.49 35.62 -13.95
CA LEU A 13 -8.34 34.99 -12.62
C LEU A 13 -9.07 33.66 -12.46
N ILE A 14 -9.67 33.10 -13.53
CA ILE A 14 -10.50 31.88 -13.42
C ILE A 14 -9.74 30.60 -13.87
N SER A 15 -8.47 30.65 -14.22
CA SER A 15 -7.78 29.52 -14.86
C SER A 15 -6.75 28.80 -14.00
N LEU A 16 -6.83 28.83 -12.67
CA LEU A 16 -5.91 28.08 -11.79
C LEU A 16 -6.63 27.24 -10.74
N ILE A 17 -7.79 26.70 -11.06
CA ILE A 17 -8.27 25.51 -10.32
C ILE A 17 -7.70 24.30 -11.04
N SER A 18 -6.40 24.05 -10.83
CA SER A 18 -5.85 22.73 -11.05
C SER A 18 -6.61 21.79 -10.11
N LYS A 19 -7.59 21.05 -10.65
CA LYS A 19 -8.13 19.89 -9.97
C LYS A 19 -6.93 18.97 -9.72
N SER A 20 -6.38 19.02 -8.51
CA SER A 20 -5.52 17.97 -8.02
C SER A 20 -6.38 16.70 -8.03
N PHE A 21 -6.23 15.92 -9.08
CA PHE A 21 -6.76 14.56 -9.13
C PHE A 21 -5.97 13.84 -8.03
N SER A 22 -6.58 13.67 -6.87
CA SER A 22 -6.07 12.79 -5.83
C SER A 22 -5.94 11.41 -6.48
N LYS A 23 -4.71 10.94 -6.65
CA LYS A 23 -4.48 9.57 -7.12
C LYS A 23 -5.16 8.64 -6.13
N ASP A 24 -5.96 7.71 -6.61
CA ASP A 24 -6.62 6.70 -5.78
C ASP A 24 -5.61 5.76 -5.10
N PHE A 25 -4.34 5.78 -5.54
CA PHE A 25 -3.25 4.98 -5.02
C PHE A 25 -2.35 5.78 -4.07
N GLY A 26 -1.83 5.09 -3.07
CA GLY A 26 -0.81 5.63 -2.17
C GLY A 26 0.57 5.71 -2.82
N THR A 27 1.40 6.62 -2.33
CA THR A 27 2.78 6.79 -2.77
C THR A 27 3.74 5.91 -1.98
N GLU A 28 4.98 5.75 -2.46
CA GLU A 28 6.05 5.08 -1.72
C GLU A 28 6.30 5.74 -0.36
N GLU A 29 6.31 7.06 -0.28
CA GLU A 29 6.52 7.79 0.96
C GLU A 29 5.39 7.54 1.97
N GLU A 30 4.14 7.55 1.52
CA GLU A 30 2.98 7.22 2.37
C GLU A 30 3.04 5.76 2.84
N ALA A 31 3.46 4.82 1.98
CA ALA A 31 3.66 3.42 2.34
C ALA A 31 4.78 3.24 3.38
N LYS A 32 5.90 3.95 3.22
CA LYS A 32 7.00 3.95 4.19
C LYS A 32 6.56 4.48 5.55
N ASN A 33 5.89 5.62 5.58
CA ASN A 33 5.38 6.21 6.81
C ASN A 33 4.38 5.27 7.52
N MET A 34 3.54 4.58 6.76
CA MET A 34 2.61 3.58 7.31
C MET A 34 3.37 2.38 7.89
N LEU A 35 4.39 1.86 7.18
CA LEU A 35 5.20 0.74 7.66
C LEU A 35 5.95 1.08 8.96
N GLU A 36 6.56 2.26 9.04
CA GLU A 36 7.25 2.71 10.24
C GLU A 36 6.31 2.82 11.46
N ARG A 37 5.09 3.33 11.25
CA ARG A 37 4.05 3.34 12.28
C ARG A 37 3.63 1.92 12.67
N ALA A 38 3.50 1.01 11.71
CA ALA A 38 3.16 -0.39 11.97
C ALA A 38 4.24 -1.08 12.79
N VAL A 39 5.53 -0.88 12.45
CA VAL A 39 6.69 -1.39 13.23
C VAL A 39 6.65 -0.88 14.67
N ASN A 40 6.42 0.42 14.88
CA ASN A 40 6.32 1.00 16.20
C ASN A 40 5.18 0.38 17.03
N LEU A 41 4.03 0.15 16.41
CA LEU A 41 2.89 -0.47 17.08
C LEU A 41 3.14 -1.94 17.42
N ILE A 42 3.77 -2.72 16.52
CA ILE A 42 4.19 -4.11 16.76
C ILE A 42 5.16 -4.18 17.95
N ASN A 43 6.15 -3.28 18.00
CA ASN A 43 7.10 -3.22 19.12
C ASN A 43 6.45 -2.87 20.46
N TYR A 44 5.36 -2.10 20.43
CA TYR A 44 4.61 -1.73 21.63
C TYR A 44 3.66 -2.84 22.09
N ASP A 45 2.81 -3.35 21.18
CA ASP A 45 1.85 -4.43 21.44
C ASP A 45 1.57 -5.17 20.12
N LYS A 46 2.25 -6.31 19.94
CA LYS A 46 2.13 -7.12 18.73
C LYS A 46 0.70 -7.62 18.49
N ILE A 47 0.05 -8.13 19.54
CA ILE A 47 -1.29 -8.73 19.38
C ILE A 47 -2.30 -7.65 18.99
N TYR A 48 -2.25 -6.53 19.68
CA TYR A 48 -3.11 -5.38 19.36
C TYR A 48 -2.85 -4.86 17.95
N ALA A 49 -1.57 -4.73 17.54
CA ALA A 49 -1.20 -4.27 16.22
C ALA A 49 -1.75 -5.16 15.10
N LEU A 50 -1.54 -6.48 15.20
CA LEU A 50 -2.03 -7.44 14.20
C LEU A 50 -3.57 -7.41 14.07
N ASN A 51 -4.28 -7.25 15.19
CA ASN A 51 -5.74 -7.09 15.19
C ASN A 51 -6.16 -5.79 14.49
N ILE A 52 -5.50 -4.66 14.80
CA ILE A 52 -5.80 -3.35 14.19
C ILE A 52 -5.56 -3.39 12.67
N PHE A 53 -4.50 -4.06 12.20
CA PHE A 53 -4.23 -4.21 10.76
C PHE A 53 -5.32 -5.05 10.08
N THR A 54 -5.73 -6.14 10.71
CA THR A 54 -6.80 -7.02 10.22
C THR A 54 -8.14 -6.30 10.16
N GLU A 55 -8.47 -5.51 11.19
CA GLU A 55 -9.72 -4.76 11.26
C GLU A 55 -9.71 -3.45 10.45
N ARG A 56 -8.58 -3.09 9.84
CA ARG A 56 -8.42 -1.87 9.04
C ARG A 56 -8.68 -0.58 9.84
N LYS A 57 -8.29 -0.58 11.11
CA LYS A 57 -8.50 0.52 12.07
C LYS A 57 -7.22 1.32 12.33
N GLY A 58 -7.30 2.33 13.19
CA GLY A 58 -6.13 3.07 13.68
C GLY A 58 -5.36 3.86 12.59
N GLY A 59 -6.00 4.17 11.46
CA GLY A 59 -5.34 4.84 10.33
C GLY A 59 -4.39 3.94 9.55
N PHE A 60 -4.55 2.60 9.66
CA PHE A 60 -3.81 1.60 8.88
C PHE A 60 -4.59 1.12 7.65
N ASN A 61 -5.50 1.93 7.14
CA ASN A 61 -6.17 1.76 5.86
C ASN A 61 -6.34 3.14 5.25
N PHE A 62 -5.43 3.50 4.35
CA PHE A 62 -5.42 4.81 3.71
C PHE A 62 -5.22 4.65 2.20
N LYS A 63 -6.15 5.13 1.39
CA LYS A 63 -6.19 4.85 -0.06
C LYS A 63 -6.21 3.33 -0.28
N ASP A 64 -5.23 2.80 -1.02
CA ASP A 64 -5.01 1.36 -1.22
C ASP A 64 -3.92 0.77 -0.31
N LEU A 65 -3.36 1.59 0.59
CA LEU A 65 -2.29 1.18 1.51
C LEU A 65 -2.85 0.53 2.75
N TYR A 66 -2.26 -0.58 3.13
CA TYR A 66 -2.47 -1.28 4.40
C TYR A 66 -1.22 -2.08 4.79
N PRO A 67 -0.92 -2.21 6.08
CA PRO A 67 0.14 -3.11 6.52
C PRO A 67 -0.38 -4.54 6.53
N PHE A 68 0.53 -5.46 6.28
CA PHE A 68 0.33 -6.88 6.55
C PHE A 68 1.58 -7.47 7.18
N CYS A 69 1.41 -8.51 7.98
CA CYS A 69 2.49 -9.21 8.64
C CYS A 69 2.31 -10.71 8.51
N ALA A 70 3.42 -11.42 8.44
CA ALA A 70 3.50 -12.88 8.49
C ALA A 70 4.47 -13.31 9.58
N ASP A 71 4.29 -14.52 10.08
CA ASP A 71 5.25 -15.16 10.96
C ASP A 71 6.49 -15.67 10.18
N ALA A 72 7.43 -16.27 10.89
CA ALA A 72 8.67 -16.78 10.28
C ALA A 72 8.43 -17.97 9.32
N SER A 73 7.29 -18.64 9.38
CA SER A 73 6.90 -19.72 8.45
C SER A 73 6.25 -19.17 7.18
N GLY A 74 5.88 -17.89 7.16
CA GLY A 74 5.23 -17.24 6.03
C GLY A 74 3.70 -17.20 6.13
N ILE A 75 3.13 -17.58 7.27
CA ILE A 75 1.68 -17.50 7.47
C ILE A 75 1.28 -16.08 7.86
N LEU A 76 0.33 -15.48 7.15
CA LEU A 76 -0.19 -14.15 7.45
C LEU A 76 -0.87 -14.11 8.82
N THR A 77 -0.33 -13.31 9.72
CA THR A 77 -0.80 -13.12 11.11
C THR A 77 -1.64 -11.86 11.28
N GLY A 78 -1.45 -10.85 10.42
CA GLY A 78 -2.24 -9.63 10.34
C GLY A 78 -2.39 -9.20 8.90
N HIS A 79 -3.63 -9.17 8.38
CA HIS A 79 -3.92 -8.77 7.00
C HIS A 79 -5.41 -8.41 6.87
N PRO A 80 -5.79 -7.34 6.13
CA PRO A 80 -7.18 -6.91 6.00
C PRO A 80 -8.15 -7.98 5.42
N PHE A 81 -7.61 -8.96 4.67
CA PHE A 81 -8.45 -9.90 3.91
C PHE A 81 -8.04 -11.37 4.05
N ASN A 82 -6.75 -11.67 4.33
CA ASN A 82 -6.16 -12.98 4.10
C ASN A 82 -5.37 -13.53 5.32
N VAL A 83 -5.82 -13.27 6.55
CA VAL A 83 -5.17 -13.88 7.73
C VAL A 83 -5.20 -15.41 7.60
N GLY A 84 -4.07 -16.06 7.89
CA GLY A 84 -3.88 -17.51 7.75
C GLY A 84 -3.43 -17.97 6.35
N PHE A 85 -3.33 -17.06 5.37
CA PHE A 85 -2.80 -17.39 4.05
C PHE A 85 -1.29 -17.68 4.12
N ASP A 86 -0.86 -18.73 3.41
CA ASP A 86 0.56 -19.09 3.29
C ASP A 86 1.20 -18.29 2.14
N LEU A 87 2.02 -17.29 2.49
CA LEU A 87 2.75 -16.48 1.52
C LEU A 87 3.65 -17.30 0.61
N LEU A 88 4.17 -18.45 1.05
CA LEU A 88 5.04 -19.28 0.20
C LEU A 88 4.31 -19.83 -1.03
N THR A 89 2.97 -19.83 -1.01
CA THR A 89 2.14 -20.19 -2.17
C THR A 89 1.85 -19.01 -3.11
N PHE A 90 2.27 -17.79 -2.75
CA PHE A 90 2.04 -16.61 -3.57
C PHE A 90 3.04 -16.55 -4.73
N ILE A 91 2.58 -16.94 -5.90
CA ILE A 91 3.28 -16.85 -7.18
C ILE A 91 2.60 -15.77 -8.02
N ASP A 92 3.37 -14.83 -8.57
CA ASP A 92 2.83 -13.80 -9.46
C ASP A 92 2.65 -14.31 -10.90
N SER A 93 2.12 -13.47 -11.78
CA SER A 93 1.86 -13.84 -13.18
C SER A 93 3.12 -14.14 -13.99
N ASP A 94 4.29 -13.69 -13.55
CA ASP A 94 5.58 -13.99 -14.17
C ASP A 94 6.22 -15.29 -13.62
N GLY A 95 5.54 -15.98 -12.69
CA GLY A 95 6.03 -17.21 -12.06
C GLY A 95 7.02 -16.96 -10.91
N LYS A 96 7.14 -15.73 -10.43
CA LYS A 96 8.00 -15.37 -9.32
C LYS A 96 7.34 -15.77 -7.99
N ASN A 97 8.06 -16.50 -7.14
CA ASN A 97 7.59 -16.77 -5.78
C ASN A 97 7.82 -15.54 -4.90
N VAL A 98 6.80 -14.70 -4.82
CA VAL A 98 6.82 -13.42 -4.10
C VAL A 98 6.95 -13.64 -2.60
N GLY A 99 6.25 -14.62 -2.05
CA GLY A 99 6.29 -14.92 -0.62
C GLY A 99 7.68 -15.35 -0.16
N LYS A 100 8.35 -16.20 -0.93
CA LYS A 100 9.73 -16.59 -0.63
C LYS A 100 10.67 -15.38 -0.60
N GLU A 101 10.51 -14.46 -1.53
CA GLU A 101 11.31 -13.24 -1.56
C GLU A 101 11.04 -12.35 -0.37
N PHE A 102 9.78 -12.19 0.07
CA PHE A 102 9.45 -11.46 1.32
C PHE A 102 10.24 -12.01 2.50
N LEU A 103 10.26 -13.33 2.69
CA LEU A 103 10.98 -13.95 3.79
C LEU A 103 12.50 -13.75 3.69
N GLN A 104 13.04 -13.79 2.48
CA GLN A 104 14.48 -13.67 2.23
C GLN A 104 15.01 -12.25 2.45
N VAL A 105 14.26 -11.23 2.04
CA VAL A 105 14.73 -9.83 2.11
C VAL A 105 14.45 -9.17 3.46
N ALA A 106 13.54 -9.72 4.27
CA ALA A 106 13.13 -9.13 5.53
C ALA A 106 14.25 -9.10 6.56
N GLN A 107 14.69 -7.91 6.95
CA GLN A 107 15.79 -7.68 7.90
C GLN A 107 15.37 -6.69 8.97
N VAL A 108 15.82 -6.90 10.20
CA VAL A 108 15.59 -5.96 11.32
C VAL A 108 16.32 -4.64 11.04
N GLY A 109 15.61 -3.54 11.21
CA GLY A 109 16.17 -2.19 11.05
C GLY A 109 16.43 -1.76 9.61
N LYS A 110 16.04 -2.56 8.61
CA LYS A 110 16.13 -2.21 7.20
C LYS A 110 14.78 -2.36 6.52
N ILE A 111 14.49 -1.46 5.59
CA ILE A 111 13.36 -1.55 4.67
C ILE A 111 13.89 -1.96 3.31
N ASN A 112 13.51 -3.14 2.84
CA ASN A 112 13.83 -3.65 1.51
C ASN A 112 12.59 -3.59 0.62
N LYS A 113 12.78 -3.70 -0.70
CA LYS A 113 11.69 -3.64 -1.68
C LYS A 113 11.49 -5.01 -2.34
N VAL A 114 10.24 -5.38 -2.51
CA VAL A 114 9.83 -6.55 -3.33
C VAL A 114 8.80 -6.07 -4.34
N THR A 115 9.11 -6.17 -5.63
CA THR A 115 8.21 -5.79 -6.71
C THR A 115 7.60 -7.06 -7.31
N PHE A 116 6.29 -7.05 -7.55
CA PHE A 116 5.53 -8.19 -8.05
C PHE A 116 4.28 -7.73 -8.81
N LYS A 117 3.72 -8.63 -9.60
CA LYS A 117 2.48 -8.40 -10.32
C LYS A 117 1.29 -9.01 -9.58
N ILE A 118 0.19 -8.30 -9.58
CA ILE A 118 -1.07 -8.75 -8.99
C ILE A 118 -2.22 -8.52 -9.96
N THR A 119 -3.07 -9.52 -10.10
CA THR A 119 -4.30 -9.42 -10.87
C THR A 119 -5.47 -9.35 -9.91
N TYR A 120 -6.26 -8.29 -10.01
CA TYR A 120 -7.52 -8.20 -9.29
C TYR A 120 -8.63 -8.84 -10.12
N PRO A 121 -9.46 -9.72 -9.49
CA PRO A 121 -10.63 -10.26 -10.16
C PRO A 121 -11.54 -9.14 -10.65
N LYS A 122 -12.20 -9.36 -11.77
CA LYS A 122 -13.19 -8.42 -12.31
C LYS A 122 -14.26 -8.08 -11.27
N ASP A 123 -14.49 -6.82 -11.07
CA ASP A 123 -15.82 -6.37 -10.68
C ASP A 123 -16.79 -6.70 -11.82
N THR A 124 -17.76 -7.48 -11.52
CA THR A 124 -18.63 -8.36 -12.31
C THR A 124 -19.32 -7.80 -13.58
N ILE A 125 -19.03 -6.64 -14.09
CA ILE A 125 -19.86 -6.09 -15.17
C ILE A 125 -19.15 -5.62 -16.44
N LYS A 126 -17.89 -5.25 -16.50
CA LYS A 126 -17.38 -4.69 -17.80
C LYS A 126 -15.86 -4.65 -18.07
N THR A 127 -14.95 -5.16 -17.27
CA THR A 127 -13.52 -5.01 -17.56
C THR A 127 -12.77 -6.34 -17.55
N LYS A 128 -11.77 -6.48 -18.45
CA LYS A 128 -10.79 -7.57 -18.39
C LYS A 128 -10.05 -7.51 -17.04
N ASP A 129 -9.61 -8.67 -16.54
CA ASP A 129 -8.71 -8.72 -15.39
C ASP A 129 -7.57 -7.73 -15.62
N LYS A 130 -7.38 -6.80 -14.70
CA LYS A 130 -6.35 -5.80 -14.83
C LYS A 130 -5.18 -6.21 -13.96
N GLU A 131 -4.03 -6.40 -14.59
CA GLU A 131 -2.77 -6.62 -13.92
C GLU A 131 -2.17 -5.28 -13.50
N TYR A 132 -1.65 -5.25 -12.28
CA TYR A 132 -0.94 -4.12 -11.72
C TYR A 132 0.43 -4.58 -11.21
N GLU A 133 1.43 -3.73 -11.39
CA GLU A 133 2.69 -3.90 -10.71
C GLU A 133 2.64 -3.17 -9.36
N LYS A 134 3.04 -3.88 -8.30
CA LYS A 134 3.15 -3.35 -6.95
C LYS A 134 4.55 -3.51 -6.41
N THR A 135 4.98 -2.57 -5.60
CA THR A 135 6.18 -2.68 -4.77
C THR A 135 5.77 -2.68 -3.31
N ALA A 136 6.20 -3.69 -2.57
CA ALA A 136 6.06 -3.73 -1.13
C ALA A 136 7.37 -3.32 -0.45
N LEU A 137 7.26 -2.44 0.53
CA LEU A 137 8.30 -2.12 1.49
C LEU A 137 8.25 -3.15 2.59
N VAL A 138 9.33 -3.90 2.81
CA VAL A 138 9.38 -5.08 3.67
C VAL A 138 10.43 -4.90 4.75
N THR A 139 10.10 -5.24 5.98
CA THR A 139 11.03 -5.26 7.11
C THR A 139 10.72 -6.42 8.07
N ARG A 140 11.64 -6.69 8.97
CA ARG A 140 11.43 -7.63 10.09
C ARG A 140 11.30 -6.85 11.40
N VAL A 141 10.32 -7.20 12.20
CA VAL A 141 10.11 -6.68 13.54
C VAL A 141 9.79 -7.82 14.50
N GLY A 142 10.73 -8.13 15.41
CA GLY A 142 10.61 -9.32 16.26
C GLY A 142 10.51 -10.62 15.45
N ASP A 143 9.47 -11.39 15.72
CA ASP A 143 9.14 -12.63 15.03
C ASP A 143 8.26 -12.42 13.78
N GLN A 144 7.95 -11.17 13.42
CA GLN A 144 7.09 -10.83 12.29
C GLN A 144 7.88 -10.28 11.11
N ILE A 145 7.43 -10.60 9.92
CA ILE A 145 7.80 -9.97 8.65
C ILE A 145 6.64 -9.10 8.25
N CYS A 146 6.83 -7.79 8.25
CA CYS A 146 5.76 -6.84 7.94
C CYS A 146 6.06 -6.05 6.68
N ALA A 147 5.01 -5.70 5.95
CA ALA A 147 5.12 -4.95 4.72
C ALA A 147 3.92 -4.02 4.48
N VAL A 148 4.14 -3.00 3.63
CA VAL A 148 3.11 -2.16 3.03
C VAL A 148 3.39 -2.08 1.54
N GLY A 149 2.40 -2.45 0.71
CA GLY A 149 2.53 -2.42 -0.74
C GLY A 149 1.86 -1.18 -1.35
N TYR A 150 2.49 -0.58 -2.36
CA TYR A 150 1.94 0.50 -3.17
C TYR A 150 1.99 0.12 -4.66
N HIS A 151 1.12 0.72 -5.49
CA HIS A 151 1.11 0.50 -6.93
C HIS A 151 2.20 1.33 -7.61
N ASN A 152 2.91 0.70 -8.55
CA ASN A 152 3.82 1.39 -9.45
C ASN A 152 2.97 2.10 -10.54
N ASN A 153 3.18 3.39 -10.72
CA ASN A 153 2.47 4.21 -11.71
C ASN A 153 3.23 4.25 -13.04
#